data_f59ee73670cf396911359d11c60b9509
#
_entry.id   f59ee73670cf396911359d11c60b9509
#
_cell.length_a   1.000
_cell.length_b   1.000
_cell.length_c   1.000
_cell.angle_alpha   90.00
_cell.angle_beta   90.00
_cell.angle_gamma   90.00
#
_symmetry.space_group_name_H-M   'P 1'
#
loop_
_entity.id
_entity.type
_entity.pdbx_description
1 polymer ?
#
loop_
_entity_poly.entity_id
_entity_poly.type
_entity_poly.pdbx_seq_one_letter_code
_entity_poly.pdbx_strand_id
1 'polypeptide(L)'
;MPSVLEGRKILLGVCGSIAAYKAAPLVRLLVKAGAEVQVILTASAVAFVTPLTLGTLSKRPVLQGFLKDEQAGEWHNHVHLGLWADVLLVAPASANTLAHFANGFCESLLDAVYLSARCPVVLAPAMDLDMYAHPATTANLMRLRSYGNTVLESPAGELASGLSGPGRMLEPEDIVAALEGVAMKDKG
;
A
#
# COMPACT_ATOMS: atom_id res chain seq x y z
N MET A 1 22.30 0.93 -15.43
CA MET A 1 21.47 -0.24 -15.78
C MET A 1 20.01 0.13 -15.58
N PRO A 2 19.06 -0.35 -16.41
CA PRO A 2 17.64 -0.11 -16.14
C PRO A 2 17.27 -0.73 -14.77
N SER A 3 16.36 -0.06 -14.06
CA SER A 3 15.84 -0.58 -12.77
C SER A 3 15.06 -1.87 -13.00
N VAL A 4 15.09 -2.78 -12.02
CA VAL A 4 14.25 -4.00 -12.01
C VAL A 4 12.76 -3.67 -12.06
N LEU A 5 12.38 -2.46 -11.64
CA LEU A 5 11.01 -1.97 -11.65
C LEU A 5 10.58 -1.34 -12.98
N GLU A 6 11.47 -1.23 -13.97
CA GLU A 6 11.10 -0.65 -15.27
C GLU A 6 9.99 -1.44 -15.97
N GLY A 7 8.92 -0.76 -16.33
CA GLY A 7 7.72 -1.33 -16.93
C GLY A 7 6.84 -2.15 -15.96
N ARG A 8 7.20 -2.27 -14.70
CA ARG A 8 6.39 -2.98 -13.70
C ARG A 8 5.16 -2.16 -13.30
N LYS A 9 4.05 -2.83 -13.17
CA LYS A 9 2.76 -2.28 -12.80
C LYS A 9 2.55 -2.41 -11.31
N ILE A 10 2.67 -1.30 -10.59
CA ILE A 10 2.53 -1.25 -9.14
C ILE A 10 1.19 -0.63 -8.78
N LEU A 11 0.36 -1.41 -8.10
CA LEU A 11 -0.86 -0.92 -7.50
C LEU A 11 -0.54 -0.50 -6.06
N LEU A 12 -0.62 0.81 -5.79
CA LEU A 12 -0.28 1.39 -4.50
C LEU A 12 -1.53 1.74 -3.71
N GLY A 13 -1.80 0.99 -2.65
CA GLY A 13 -2.80 1.34 -1.63
C GLY A 13 -2.20 2.29 -0.60
N VAL A 14 -2.89 3.40 -0.33
CA VAL A 14 -2.49 4.38 0.69
C VAL A 14 -3.60 4.50 1.72
N CYS A 15 -3.29 4.16 2.97
CA CYS A 15 -4.25 4.19 4.08
C CYS A 15 -4.13 5.48 4.91
N GLY A 16 -5.17 5.76 5.71
CA GLY A 16 -5.18 6.88 6.63
C GLY A 16 -4.18 6.70 7.77
N SER A 17 -3.10 7.42 7.70
CA SER A 17 -2.03 7.50 8.68
C SER A 17 -1.25 8.79 8.48
N ILE A 18 -0.65 9.32 9.53
CA ILE A 18 0.28 10.46 9.37
C ILE A 18 1.40 10.12 8.37
N ALA A 19 1.83 8.86 8.29
CA ALA A 19 2.84 8.40 7.35
C ALA A 19 2.40 8.48 5.87
N ALA A 20 1.13 8.78 5.57
CA ALA A 20 0.65 8.94 4.21
C ALA A 20 1.36 10.07 3.43
N TYR A 21 1.95 11.06 4.10
CA TYR A 21 2.77 12.08 3.44
C TYR A 21 3.95 11.48 2.68
N LYS A 22 4.47 10.32 3.12
CA LYS A 22 5.56 9.61 2.44
C LYS A 22 5.14 8.96 1.12
N ALA A 23 3.83 8.84 0.87
CA ALA A 23 3.33 8.29 -0.41
C ALA A 23 3.74 9.16 -1.60
N ALA A 24 3.84 10.48 -1.44
CA ALA A 24 4.25 11.38 -2.51
C ALA A 24 5.71 11.13 -2.97
N PRO A 25 6.74 11.15 -2.10
CA PRO A 25 8.09 10.77 -2.49
C PRO A 25 8.18 9.31 -2.96
N LEU A 26 7.42 8.37 -2.37
CA LEU A 26 7.38 6.97 -2.80
C LEU A 26 6.91 6.85 -4.25
N VAL A 27 5.79 7.46 -4.62
CA VAL A 27 5.29 7.48 -6.02
C VAL A 27 6.34 8.05 -6.96
N ARG A 28 7.01 9.15 -6.57
CA ARG A 28 8.08 9.73 -7.41
C ARG A 28 9.24 8.77 -7.63
N LEU A 29 9.68 8.07 -6.59
CA LEU A 29 10.77 7.10 -6.70
C LEU A 29 10.38 5.93 -7.61
N LEU A 30 9.18 5.38 -7.45
CA LEU A 30 8.67 4.30 -8.30
C LEU A 30 8.57 4.72 -9.77
N VAL A 31 8.01 5.89 -10.04
CA VAL A 31 7.93 6.43 -11.42
C VAL A 31 9.33 6.72 -12.00
N LYS A 32 10.27 7.22 -11.21
CA LYS A 32 11.67 7.42 -11.64
C LYS A 32 12.39 6.11 -11.92
N ALA A 33 12.03 5.03 -11.22
CA ALA A 33 12.51 3.68 -11.50
C ALA A 33 11.86 3.03 -12.73
N GLY A 34 10.96 3.76 -13.42
CA GLY A 34 10.30 3.31 -14.64
C GLY A 34 9.02 2.49 -14.41
N ALA A 35 8.53 2.40 -13.17
CA ALA A 35 7.28 1.70 -12.88
C ALA A 35 6.04 2.50 -13.32
N GLU A 36 5.00 1.76 -13.72
CA GLU A 36 3.64 2.29 -13.86
C GLU A 36 2.92 2.20 -12.51
N VAL A 37 2.56 3.35 -11.93
CA VAL A 37 1.95 3.39 -10.59
C VAL A 37 0.48 3.78 -10.68
N GLN A 38 -0.41 2.90 -10.23
CA GLN A 38 -1.82 3.19 -10.01
C GLN A 38 -2.09 3.31 -8.52
N VAL A 39 -2.64 4.45 -8.09
CA VAL A 39 -2.88 4.71 -6.66
C VAL A 39 -4.35 4.46 -6.30
N ILE A 40 -4.57 3.79 -5.17
CA ILE A 40 -5.86 3.69 -4.47
C ILE A 40 -5.71 4.38 -3.12
N LEU A 41 -6.55 5.39 -2.85
CA LEU A 41 -6.67 6.02 -1.53
C LEU A 41 -7.85 5.43 -0.78
N THR A 42 -7.65 5.02 0.46
CA THR A 42 -8.78 4.76 1.37
C THR A 42 -9.49 6.06 1.73
N ALA A 43 -10.75 5.99 2.14
CA ALA A 43 -11.51 7.18 2.52
C ALA A 43 -10.80 8.01 3.61
N SER A 44 -10.17 7.36 4.58
CA SER A 44 -9.41 8.04 5.64
C SER A 44 -8.09 8.65 5.15
N ALA A 45 -7.50 8.14 4.08
CA ALA A 45 -6.22 8.64 3.57
C ALA A 45 -6.32 10.05 2.98
N VAL A 46 -7.50 10.42 2.46
CA VAL A 46 -7.74 11.73 1.83
C VAL A 46 -7.52 12.89 2.80
N ALA A 47 -7.71 12.66 4.11
CA ALA A 47 -7.41 13.66 5.14
C ALA A 47 -5.92 13.95 5.32
N PHE A 48 -5.03 13.07 4.86
CA PHE A 48 -3.57 13.17 5.05
C PHE A 48 -2.82 13.51 3.76
N VAL A 49 -3.33 13.07 2.62
CA VAL A 49 -2.72 13.33 1.31
C VAL A 49 -3.81 13.46 0.25
N THR A 50 -3.65 14.41 -0.67
CA THR A 50 -4.70 14.67 -1.65
C THR A 50 -4.60 13.77 -2.88
N PRO A 51 -5.74 13.40 -3.48
CA PRO A 51 -5.76 12.71 -4.79
C PRO A 51 -5.04 13.52 -5.86
N LEU A 52 -5.13 14.85 -5.82
CA LEU A 52 -4.46 15.73 -6.76
C LEU A 52 -2.94 15.55 -6.73
N THR A 53 -2.36 15.51 -5.53
CA THR A 53 -0.91 15.31 -5.36
C THR A 53 -0.46 13.98 -5.96
N LEU A 54 -1.10 12.89 -5.56
CA LEU A 54 -0.69 11.56 -6.00
C LEU A 54 -1.00 11.29 -7.47
N GLY A 55 -2.13 11.81 -7.98
CA GLY A 55 -2.50 11.70 -9.39
C GLY A 55 -1.53 12.46 -10.31
N THR A 56 -1.10 13.66 -9.89
CA THR A 56 -0.10 14.43 -10.63
C THR A 56 1.24 13.69 -10.68
N LEU A 57 1.67 13.09 -9.56
CA LEU A 57 2.97 12.40 -9.48
C LEU A 57 2.97 11.06 -10.22
N SER A 58 1.88 10.29 -10.12
CA SER A 58 1.74 9.00 -10.81
C SER A 58 1.35 9.14 -12.29
N LYS A 59 0.92 10.34 -12.72
CA LYS A 59 0.35 10.62 -14.04
C LYS A 59 -0.89 9.78 -14.37
N ARG A 60 -1.62 9.33 -13.35
CA ARG A 60 -2.84 8.53 -13.45
C ARG A 60 -3.89 9.04 -12.47
N PRO A 61 -5.19 8.95 -12.82
CA PRO A 61 -6.25 9.24 -11.86
C PRO A 61 -6.14 8.37 -10.60
N VAL A 62 -6.33 8.97 -9.43
CA VAL A 62 -6.35 8.25 -8.15
C VAL A 62 -7.72 7.64 -7.93
N LEU A 63 -7.76 6.37 -7.54
CA LEU A 63 -8.99 5.65 -7.25
C LEU A 63 -9.31 5.78 -5.75
N GLN A 64 -10.57 6.08 -5.40
CA GLN A 64 -10.96 6.31 -4.01
C GLN A 64 -12.03 5.36 -3.49
N GLY A 65 -12.79 4.74 -4.38
CA GLY A 65 -13.90 3.86 -4.01
C GLY A 65 -14.31 2.97 -5.17
N PHE A 66 -15.37 2.21 -4.96
CA PHE A 66 -15.90 1.34 -6.01
C PHE A 66 -16.49 2.11 -7.17
N LEU A 67 -17.21 3.20 -6.89
CA LEU A 67 -17.87 3.99 -7.93
C LEU A 67 -16.88 4.97 -8.57
N LYS A 68 -16.85 4.98 -9.89
CA LYS A 68 -16.14 5.94 -10.71
C LYS A 68 -17.07 7.09 -11.10
N ASP A 69 -18.28 6.75 -11.53
CA ASP A 69 -19.36 7.68 -11.84
C ASP A 69 -20.67 7.02 -11.41
N GLU A 70 -21.32 7.59 -10.38
CA GLU A 70 -22.56 7.06 -9.84
C GLU A 70 -23.73 7.22 -10.81
N GLN A 71 -23.78 8.32 -11.57
CA GLN A 71 -24.85 8.59 -12.52
C GLN A 71 -24.77 7.72 -13.77
N ALA A 72 -23.56 7.45 -14.23
CA ALA A 72 -23.31 6.57 -15.36
C ALA A 72 -23.29 5.07 -14.97
N GLY A 73 -23.31 4.75 -13.67
CA GLY A 73 -23.16 3.38 -13.19
C GLY A 73 -21.76 2.79 -13.45
N GLU A 74 -20.77 3.66 -13.69
CA GLU A 74 -19.40 3.23 -13.89
C GLU A 74 -18.71 2.92 -12.55
N TRP A 75 -17.97 1.82 -12.51
CA TRP A 75 -17.26 1.39 -11.31
C TRP A 75 -15.81 0.98 -11.60
N HIS A 76 -14.98 1.03 -10.56
CA HIS A 76 -13.62 0.54 -10.60
C HIS A 76 -13.61 -0.98 -10.45
N ASN A 77 -13.26 -1.68 -11.51
CA ASN A 77 -13.25 -3.14 -11.51
C ASN A 77 -12.03 -3.66 -10.73
N HIS A 78 -12.25 -4.11 -9.50
CA HIS A 78 -11.22 -4.64 -8.61
C HIS A 78 -10.53 -5.89 -9.17
N VAL A 79 -11.25 -6.71 -9.94
CA VAL A 79 -10.67 -7.89 -10.60
C VAL A 79 -9.66 -7.48 -11.66
N HIS A 80 -10.02 -6.49 -12.50
CA HIS A 80 -9.09 -5.96 -13.50
C HIS A 80 -7.86 -5.30 -12.86
N LEU A 81 -8.04 -4.60 -11.75
CA LEU A 81 -6.91 -4.01 -11.00
C LEU A 81 -5.98 -5.09 -10.44
N GLY A 82 -6.55 -6.16 -9.86
CA GLY A 82 -5.78 -7.30 -9.35
C GLY A 82 -5.05 -8.09 -10.45
N LEU A 83 -5.61 -8.14 -11.66
CA LEU A 83 -4.96 -8.78 -12.81
C LEU A 83 -3.94 -7.88 -13.50
N TRP A 84 -4.14 -6.55 -13.44
CA TRP A 84 -3.23 -5.57 -14.03
C TRP A 84 -1.92 -5.46 -13.26
N ALA A 85 -1.96 -5.58 -11.93
CA ALA A 85 -0.82 -5.35 -11.07
C ALA A 85 0.21 -6.48 -11.13
N ASP A 86 1.48 -6.13 -11.25
CA ASP A 86 2.61 -7.04 -11.01
C ASP A 86 2.93 -7.13 -9.50
N VAL A 87 2.62 -6.08 -8.73
CA VAL A 87 2.75 -6.02 -7.28
C VAL A 87 1.63 -5.15 -6.70
N LEU A 88 1.00 -5.61 -5.62
CA LEU A 88 0.18 -4.79 -4.74
C LEU A 88 1.03 -4.33 -3.55
N LEU A 89 1.33 -3.04 -3.51
CA LEU A 89 2.01 -2.39 -2.39
C LEU A 89 0.99 -1.60 -1.55
N VAL A 90 0.97 -1.78 -0.24
CA VAL A 90 0.17 -0.95 0.67
C VAL A 90 1.10 -0.18 1.60
N ALA A 91 1.21 1.12 1.36
CA ALA A 91 2.16 1.99 2.06
C ALA A 91 1.62 3.44 2.19
N PRO A 92 1.26 3.88 3.41
CA PRO A 92 1.21 3.12 4.66
C PRO A 92 0.07 2.09 4.70
N ALA A 93 0.29 1.00 5.44
CA ALA A 93 -0.75 0.04 5.81
C ALA A 93 -1.18 0.31 7.27
N SER A 94 -2.41 0.81 7.46
CA SER A 94 -2.96 1.08 8.79
C SER A 94 -3.37 -0.20 9.52
N ALA A 95 -3.46 -0.14 10.84
CA ALA A 95 -3.95 -1.25 11.66
C ALA A 95 -5.34 -1.74 11.20
N ASN A 96 -6.24 -0.82 10.81
CA ASN A 96 -7.56 -1.14 10.27
C ASN A 96 -7.45 -1.97 8.99
N THR A 97 -6.69 -1.51 8.00
CA THR A 97 -6.53 -2.20 6.72
C THR A 97 -5.86 -3.57 6.89
N LEU A 98 -4.84 -3.66 7.77
CA LEU A 98 -4.20 -4.93 8.09
C LEU A 98 -5.19 -5.92 8.74
N ALA A 99 -6.08 -5.43 9.62
CA ALA A 99 -7.13 -6.25 10.23
C ALA A 99 -8.16 -6.73 9.19
N HIS A 100 -8.58 -5.85 8.27
CA HIS A 100 -9.47 -6.23 7.15
C HIS A 100 -8.85 -7.35 6.32
N PHE A 101 -7.63 -7.17 5.87
CA PHE A 101 -6.92 -8.15 5.05
C PHE A 101 -6.73 -9.48 5.79
N ALA A 102 -6.35 -9.44 7.06
CA ALA A 102 -6.12 -10.65 7.86
C ALA A 102 -7.39 -11.46 8.13
N ASN A 103 -8.56 -10.81 8.10
CA ASN A 103 -9.83 -11.44 8.44
C ASN A 103 -10.83 -11.51 7.27
N GLY A 104 -10.42 -11.09 6.06
CA GLY A 104 -11.22 -11.22 4.85
C GLY A 104 -12.39 -10.24 4.76
N PHE A 105 -12.33 -9.08 5.43
CA PHE A 105 -13.32 -8.02 5.26
C PHE A 105 -13.17 -7.36 3.89
N CYS A 106 -14.30 -6.97 3.29
CA CYS A 106 -14.36 -6.40 1.94
C CYS A 106 -15.29 -5.20 1.90
N GLU A 107 -14.90 -4.10 2.56
CA GLU A 107 -15.70 -2.89 2.68
C GLU A 107 -15.24 -1.77 1.74
N SER A 108 -13.97 -1.80 1.33
CA SER A 108 -13.37 -0.81 0.45
C SER A 108 -12.89 -1.40 -0.87
N LEU A 109 -12.65 -0.52 -1.86
CA LEU A 109 -12.03 -0.93 -3.12
C LEU A 109 -10.68 -1.63 -2.88
N LEU A 110 -9.89 -1.12 -1.92
CA LEU A 110 -8.58 -1.70 -1.62
C LEU A 110 -8.71 -3.11 -1.02
N ASP A 111 -9.72 -3.36 -0.17
CA ASP A 111 -10.00 -4.69 0.37
C ASP A 111 -10.37 -5.68 -0.76
N ALA A 112 -11.26 -5.25 -1.66
CA ALA A 112 -11.67 -6.08 -2.79
C ALA A 112 -10.52 -6.39 -3.75
N VAL A 113 -9.65 -5.42 -4.00
CA VAL A 113 -8.44 -5.62 -4.80
C VAL A 113 -7.49 -6.59 -4.11
N TYR A 114 -7.26 -6.45 -2.81
CA TYR A 114 -6.42 -7.38 -2.05
C TYR A 114 -6.92 -8.83 -2.16
N LEU A 115 -8.22 -9.05 -1.97
CA LEU A 115 -8.82 -10.38 -2.08
C LEU A 115 -8.84 -10.94 -3.51
N SER A 116 -8.68 -10.09 -4.51
CA SER A 116 -8.66 -10.47 -5.94
C SER A 116 -7.26 -10.51 -6.53
N ALA A 117 -6.25 -10.02 -5.81
CA ALA A 117 -4.87 -9.91 -6.29
C ALA A 117 -4.27 -11.31 -6.53
N ARG A 118 -3.62 -11.47 -7.70
CA ARG A 118 -2.85 -12.66 -8.06
C ARG A 118 -1.35 -12.41 -8.05
N CYS A 119 -0.96 -11.16 -7.82
CA CYS A 119 0.43 -10.75 -7.71
C CYS A 119 0.90 -10.81 -6.26
N PRO A 120 2.23 -10.75 -6.01
CA PRO A 120 2.77 -10.55 -4.68
C PRO A 120 2.19 -9.30 -3.99
N VAL A 121 1.96 -9.42 -2.68
CA VAL A 121 1.48 -8.33 -1.84
C VAL A 121 2.57 -7.93 -0.85
N VAL A 122 2.87 -6.64 -0.82
CA VAL A 122 3.85 -6.03 0.09
C VAL A 122 3.15 -5.02 0.97
N LEU A 123 3.29 -5.16 2.27
CA LEU A 123 2.63 -4.34 3.27
C LEU A 123 3.69 -3.56 4.09
N ALA A 124 3.56 -2.23 4.13
CA ALA A 124 4.40 -1.34 4.94
C ALA A 124 3.58 -0.79 6.13
N PRO A 125 3.57 -1.47 7.29
CA PRO A 125 2.78 -1.05 8.44
C PRO A 125 3.20 0.34 8.94
N ALA A 126 2.21 1.12 9.41
CA ALA A 126 2.44 2.41 10.04
C ALA A 126 1.35 2.68 11.08
N MET A 127 1.73 2.78 12.34
CA MET A 127 0.85 3.07 13.47
C MET A 127 1.66 3.45 14.72
N ASP A 128 0.98 3.89 15.76
CA ASP A 128 1.65 4.19 17.03
C ASP A 128 2.18 2.93 17.71
N LEU A 129 3.12 3.13 18.64
CA LEU A 129 3.85 2.08 19.36
C LEU A 129 2.92 1.03 20.00
N ASP A 130 1.95 1.50 20.78
CA ASP A 130 1.05 0.60 21.51
C ASP A 130 0.10 -0.15 20.57
N MET A 131 -0.32 0.49 19.48
CA MET A 131 -1.09 -0.16 18.44
C MET A 131 -0.27 -1.24 17.71
N TYR A 132 1.00 -0.97 17.44
CA TYR A 132 1.89 -1.93 16.78
C TYR A 132 2.18 -3.16 17.65
N ALA A 133 2.41 -2.92 18.96
CA ALA A 133 2.67 -3.96 19.94
C ALA A 133 1.40 -4.72 20.41
N HIS A 134 0.19 -4.20 20.09
CA HIS A 134 -1.05 -4.80 20.56
C HIS A 134 -1.20 -6.25 20.05
N PRO A 135 -1.64 -7.20 20.91
CA PRO A 135 -1.78 -8.61 20.50
C PRO A 135 -2.61 -8.83 19.25
N ALA A 136 -3.68 -8.05 19.05
CA ALA A 136 -4.51 -8.14 17.84
C ALA A 136 -3.72 -7.76 16.59
N THR A 137 -2.91 -6.70 16.64
CA THR A 137 -2.05 -6.28 15.51
C THR A 137 -0.99 -7.33 15.22
N THR A 138 -0.32 -7.82 16.26
CA THR A 138 0.69 -8.89 16.13
C THR A 138 0.09 -10.14 15.49
N ALA A 139 -1.10 -10.57 15.96
CA ALA A 139 -1.80 -11.72 15.40
C ALA A 139 -2.17 -11.50 13.91
N ASN A 140 -2.66 -10.30 13.54
CA ASN A 140 -2.99 -9.96 12.16
C ASN A 140 -1.73 -9.99 11.27
N LEU A 141 -0.61 -9.41 11.72
CA LEU A 141 0.64 -9.41 10.96
C LEU A 141 1.18 -10.84 10.76
N MET A 142 1.12 -11.69 11.78
CA MET A 142 1.49 -13.10 11.67
C MET A 142 0.61 -13.84 10.67
N ARG A 143 -0.70 -13.62 10.72
CA ARG A 143 -1.67 -14.22 9.79
C ARG A 143 -1.41 -13.78 8.36
N LEU A 144 -1.16 -12.49 8.12
CA LEU A 144 -0.84 -11.98 6.79
C LEU A 144 0.44 -12.58 6.23
N ARG A 145 1.48 -12.77 7.06
CA ARG A 145 2.68 -13.50 6.65
C ARG A 145 2.38 -14.96 6.28
N SER A 146 1.50 -15.62 7.04
CA SER A 146 1.09 -17.01 6.74
C SER A 146 0.32 -17.16 5.43
N TYR A 147 -0.30 -16.06 4.94
CA TYR A 147 -0.94 -16.00 3.61
C TYR A 147 0.05 -15.77 2.46
N GLY A 148 1.35 -15.64 2.77
CA GLY A 148 2.40 -15.38 1.79
C GLY A 148 2.66 -13.89 1.51
N ASN A 149 2.02 -12.98 2.24
CA ASN A 149 2.28 -11.55 2.10
C ASN A 149 3.66 -11.18 2.66
N THR A 150 4.38 -10.31 1.97
CA THR A 150 5.59 -9.69 2.49
C THR A 150 5.21 -8.53 3.41
N VAL A 151 5.39 -8.69 4.69
CA VAL A 151 5.19 -7.62 5.68
C VAL A 151 6.54 -7.01 6.01
N LEU A 152 6.74 -5.76 5.57
CA LEU A 152 7.95 -5.01 5.85
C LEU A 152 8.04 -4.69 7.34
N GLU A 153 9.25 -4.66 7.86
CA GLU A 153 9.46 -4.29 9.25
C GLU A 153 9.29 -2.78 9.44
N SER A 154 8.71 -2.42 10.58
CA SER A 154 8.60 -1.02 10.99
C SER A 154 9.82 -0.66 11.84
N PRO A 155 10.71 0.22 11.37
CA PRO A 155 11.89 0.59 12.13
C PRO A 155 11.50 1.32 13.43
N ALA A 156 12.33 1.17 14.44
CA ALA A 156 12.21 1.94 15.66
C ALA A 156 12.65 3.39 15.44
N GLY A 157 11.99 4.31 16.12
CA GLY A 157 12.31 5.73 16.08
C GLY A 157 11.22 6.57 16.74
N GLU A 158 11.37 7.88 16.69
CA GLU A 158 10.36 8.81 17.18
C GLU A 158 9.09 8.72 16.34
N LEU A 159 7.95 8.63 16.99
CA LEU A 159 6.62 8.56 16.40
C LEU A 159 5.93 9.93 16.50
N ALA A 160 4.86 10.13 15.72
CA ALA A 160 4.10 11.39 15.75
C ALA A 160 3.48 11.72 17.12
N SER A 161 3.28 10.72 17.96
CA SER A 161 2.83 10.87 19.35
C SER A 161 3.93 11.38 20.30
N GLY A 162 5.19 11.43 19.86
CA GLY A 162 6.35 11.71 20.71
C GLY A 162 6.92 10.48 21.42
N LEU A 163 6.28 9.32 21.30
CA LEU A 163 6.84 8.05 21.79
C LEU A 163 7.97 7.59 20.86
N SER A 164 8.84 6.74 21.37
CA SER A 164 9.94 6.15 20.58
C SER A 164 9.87 4.63 20.61
N GLY A 165 9.88 4.01 19.45
CA GLY A 165 9.77 2.57 19.30
C GLY A 165 9.41 2.15 17.87
N PRO A 166 9.11 0.84 17.65
CA PRO A 166 8.64 0.35 16.36
C PRO A 166 7.23 0.89 16.04
N GLY A 167 6.91 0.99 14.75
CA GLY A 167 5.61 1.47 14.26
C GLY A 167 5.72 2.48 13.11
N ARG A 168 6.91 3.01 12.84
CA ARG A 168 7.15 3.90 11.71
C ARG A 168 7.03 3.13 10.40
N MET A 169 6.43 3.77 9.38
CA MET A 169 6.55 3.27 8.03
C MET A 169 8.02 3.31 7.59
N LEU A 170 8.47 2.25 6.97
CA LEU A 170 9.78 2.20 6.31
C LEU A 170 9.96 3.40 5.36
N GLU A 171 11.19 3.86 5.17
CA GLU A 171 11.43 4.99 4.28
C GLU A 171 11.15 4.61 2.81
N PRO A 172 10.72 5.57 1.98
CA PRO A 172 10.37 5.29 0.58
C PRO A 172 11.48 4.59 -0.21
N GLU A 173 12.72 4.93 0.02
CA GLU A 173 13.89 4.35 -0.63
C GLU A 173 14.05 2.87 -0.28
N ASP A 174 13.85 2.52 1.00
CA ASP A 174 13.95 1.15 1.49
C ASP A 174 12.75 0.30 1.00
N ILE A 175 11.57 0.91 0.88
CA ILE A 175 10.40 0.24 0.28
C ILE A 175 10.69 -0.10 -1.19
N VAL A 176 11.26 0.83 -1.96
CA VAL A 176 11.64 0.58 -3.37
C VAL A 176 12.66 -0.55 -3.45
N ALA A 177 13.69 -0.54 -2.61
CA ALA A 177 14.69 -1.62 -2.56
C ALA A 177 14.06 -3.00 -2.21
N ALA A 178 13.10 -3.02 -1.27
CA ALA A 178 12.36 -4.24 -0.93
C ALA A 178 11.53 -4.76 -2.12
N LEU A 179 10.89 -3.87 -2.87
CA LEU A 179 10.12 -4.23 -4.07
C LEU A 179 11.01 -4.82 -5.17
N GLU A 180 12.21 -4.30 -5.37
CA GLU A 180 13.18 -4.88 -6.32
C GLU A 180 13.52 -6.33 -5.96
N GLY A 181 13.65 -6.63 -4.65
CA GLY A 181 13.85 -7.99 -4.15
C GLY A 181 12.65 -8.93 -4.38
N VAL A 182 11.43 -8.43 -4.30
CA VAL A 182 10.20 -9.20 -4.57
C VAL A 182 10.06 -9.45 -6.08
N ALA A 183 10.25 -8.42 -6.91
CA ALA A 183 10.13 -8.52 -8.36
C ALA A 183 11.13 -9.49 -9.00
N MET A 184 12.27 -9.75 -8.36
CA MET A 184 13.25 -10.72 -8.83
C MET A 184 12.85 -12.18 -8.55
N LYS A 185 12.04 -12.43 -7.51
CA LYS A 185 11.60 -13.79 -7.16
C LYS A 185 10.55 -14.36 -8.12
N ASP A 186 9.78 -13.49 -8.79
CA ASP A 186 8.73 -13.92 -9.72
C ASP A 186 9.22 -14.34 -11.12
N LYS A 187 10.51 -14.22 -11.38
CA LYS A 187 11.11 -14.58 -12.69
C LYS A 187 11.74 -15.96 -12.72
N GLY A 188 11.49 -16.77 -11.68
CA GLY A 188 12.00 -18.14 -11.55
C GLY A 188 11.02 -19.23 -12.00
#